data_2592ce6e4c8796b9d0162e9d0725c7b4
#
_entry.id   2592ce6e4c8796b9d0162e9d0725c7b4
#
_cell.length_a   1.000
_cell.length_b   1.000
_cell.length_c   1.000
_cell.angle_alpha   90.00
_cell.angle_beta   90.00
_cell.angle_gamma   90.00
#
_symmetry.space_group_name_H-M   'P 1'
#
loop_
_entity.id
_entity.type
_entity.pdbx_description
1 polymer ?
#
loop_
_entity_poly.entity_id
_entity_poly.type
_entity_poly.pdbx_seq_one_letter_code
_entity_poly.pdbx_strand_id
1 'polypeptide(L)'
;GNVVILKGGSDALHSNQAIVESIQHTLGELSLPETAIQLICDTSHETAEKFMRMNGYVDVLIPRGGAGLIRTVVKNATVPVIETGTGNCHIFVDESADFDMAVNIIYNAKTQRIGVCNACESIVIHEKIVDAFMPVLAERLKEKHVEIRGDERVMQALAGQEDVKKATEEDWGTEYLDYIISAKTVAGVDEAIAHINKYNTGHSEAIITENYTNAEKFLNEVDAAAVYVNASTRFTDGFEFGFGAEIGISTQKLHARGPMGLLALTSTKYIIYGNGQVRK
;
A
#
# COMPACT_ATOMS: atom_id res chain seq x y z
N GLY A 1 15.77 12.30 18.07
CA GLY A 1 15.24 13.51 18.66
C GLY A 1 13.76 13.75 18.41
N ASN A 2 13.01 12.78 17.80
CA ASN A 2 11.57 12.95 17.57
C ASN A 2 10.79 12.64 18.85
N VAL A 3 9.68 13.37 19.06
CA VAL A 3 8.64 13.03 20.02
C VAL A 3 7.47 12.42 19.29
N VAL A 4 6.88 11.37 19.86
CA VAL A 4 5.74 10.66 19.29
C VAL A 4 4.51 10.86 20.17
N ILE A 5 3.42 11.33 19.57
CA ILE A 5 2.12 11.42 20.23
C ILE A 5 1.18 10.45 19.55
N LEU A 6 0.71 9.46 20.29
CA LEU A 6 -0.19 8.41 19.82
C LEU A 6 -1.65 8.77 20.14
N LYS A 7 -2.55 8.52 19.20
CA LYS A 7 -4.00 8.59 19.39
C LYS A 7 -4.63 7.33 18.79
N GLY A 8 -4.99 6.40 19.66
CA GLY A 8 -5.61 5.14 19.27
C GLY A 8 -7.14 5.19 19.21
N GLY A 9 -7.75 4.10 18.76
CA GLY A 9 -9.17 3.82 18.87
C GLY A 9 -9.55 3.34 20.29
N SER A 10 -10.85 3.29 20.58
CA SER A 10 -11.39 2.85 21.88
C SER A 10 -11.17 1.36 22.15
N ASP A 11 -11.15 0.55 21.11
CA ASP A 11 -11.03 -0.91 21.17
C ASP A 11 -9.68 -1.40 21.72
N ALA A 12 -8.60 -0.64 21.47
CA ALA A 12 -7.25 -1.00 21.90
C ALA A 12 -6.67 -0.08 22.99
N LEU A 13 -7.49 0.80 23.62
CA LEU A 13 -7.00 1.84 24.53
C LEU A 13 -6.15 1.29 25.68
N HIS A 14 -6.62 0.26 26.37
CA HIS A 14 -5.91 -0.31 27.53
C HIS A 14 -4.59 -0.98 27.13
N SER A 15 -4.55 -1.65 25.98
CA SER A 15 -3.31 -2.23 25.43
C SER A 15 -2.32 -1.14 25.07
N ASN A 16 -2.78 -0.05 24.44
CA ASN A 16 -1.94 1.10 24.09
C ASN A 16 -1.39 1.79 25.35
N GLN A 17 -2.20 1.96 26.40
CA GLN A 17 -1.76 2.51 27.69
C GLN A 17 -0.64 1.67 28.31
N ALA A 18 -0.85 0.36 28.43
CA ALA A 18 0.14 -0.54 29.02
C ALA A 18 1.47 -0.53 28.26
N ILE A 19 1.43 -0.47 26.92
CA ILE A 19 2.65 -0.39 26.08
C ILE A 19 3.36 0.95 26.31
N VAL A 20 2.63 2.07 26.29
CA VAL A 20 3.23 3.39 26.45
C VAL A 20 3.83 3.55 27.86
N GLU A 21 3.13 3.11 28.91
CA GLU A 21 3.61 3.11 30.29
C GLU A 21 4.90 2.30 30.44
N SER A 22 4.97 1.11 29.83
CA SER A 22 6.18 0.29 29.83
C SER A 22 7.37 0.99 29.16
N ILE A 23 7.13 1.66 28.03
CA ILE A 23 8.17 2.42 27.32
C ILE A 23 8.61 3.62 28.14
N GLN A 24 7.67 4.41 28.72
CA GLN A 24 7.97 5.56 29.56
C GLN A 24 8.79 5.16 30.79
N HIS A 25 8.40 4.08 31.46
CA HIS A 25 9.15 3.55 32.59
C HIS A 25 10.60 3.21 32.21
N THR A 26 10.80 2.51 31.09
CA THR A 26 12.15 2.17 30.61
C THR A 26 12.96 3.43 30.23
N LEU A 27 12.33 4.43 29.62
CA LEU A 27 12.99 5.72 29.35
C LEU A 27 13.46 6.39 30.64
N GLY A 28 12.62 6.40 31.69
CA GLY A 28 12.99 6.92 33.02
C GLY A 28 14.18 6.20 33.65
N GLU A 29 14.20 4.86 33.62
CA GLU A 29 15.33 4.05 34.11
C GLU A 29 16.64 4.39 33.37
N LEU A 30 16.56 4.72 32.07
CA LEU A 30 17.70 5.13 31.25
C LEU A 30 18.05 6.64 31.36
N SER A 31 17.36 7.38 32.22
CA SER A 31 17.49 8.85 32.36
C SER A 31 17.21 9.60 31.05
N LEU A 32 16.31 9.05 30.22
CA LEU A 32 15.80 9.69 29.01
C LEU A 32 14.44 10.34 29.29
N PRO A 33 14.02 11.35 28.52
CA PRO A 33 12.71 12.00 28.71
C PRO A 33 11.55 11.03 28.51
N GLU A 34 10.77 10.74 29.54
CA GLU A 34 9.57 9.91 29.46
C GLU A 34 8.53 10.50 28.49
N THR A 35 8.52 11.83 28.35
CA THR A 35 7.65 12.57 27.42
C THR A 35 8.01 12.39 25.93
N ALA A 36 9.08 11.63 25.60
CA ALA A 36 9.42 11.30 24.22
C ALA A 36 8.34 10.45 23.53
N ILE A 37 7.51 9.73 24.31
CA ILE A 37 6.32 9.05 23.84
C ILE A 37 5.13 9.43 24.70
N GLN A 38 4.01 9.78 24.07
CA GLN A 38 2.79 10.20 24.77
C GLN A 38 1.57 9.53 24.12
N LEU A 39 0.52 9.32 24.91
CA LEU A 39 -0.76 8.76 24.46
C LEU A 39 -1.90 9.70 24.81
N ILE A 40 -2.72 10.04 23.83
CA ILE A 40 -4.00 10.70 24.05
C ILE A 40 -5.02 9.63 24.44
N CYS A 41 -5.45 9.65 25.70
CA CYS A 41 -6.39 8.66 26.24
C CYS A 41 -7.85 8.95 25.86
N ASP A 42 -8.19 10.18 25.51
CA ASP A 42 -9.50 10.53 25.00
C ASP A 42 -9.67 10.03 23.57
N THR A 43 -10.57 9.07 23.39
CA THR A 43 -10.84 8.42 22.09
C THR A 43 -11.88 9.16 21.25
N SER A 44 -12.43 10.27 21.73
CA SER A 44 -13.49 11.02 21.05
C SER A 44 -13.06 11.59 19.69
N HIS A 45 -14.02 11.78 18.80
CA HIS A 45 -13.80 12.44 17.52
C HIS A 45 -13.44 13.92 17.70
N GLU A 46 -14.00 14.59 18.70
CA GLU A 46 -13.70 15.99 19.02
C GLU A 46 -12.22 16.19 19.34
N THR A 47 -11.65 15.31 20.17
CA THR A 47 -10.22 15.34 20.49
C THR A 47 -9.36 15.04 19.27
N ALA A 48 -9.77 14.12 18.39
CA ALA A 48 -9.08 13.88 17.13
C ALA A 48 -9.08 15.12 16.21
N GLU A 49 -10.21 15.81 16.09
CA GLU A 49 -10.31 17.05 15.31
C GLU A 49 -9.43 18.18 15.87
N LYS A 50 -9.40 18.34 17.20
CA LYS A 50 -8.51 19.31 17.85
C LYS A 50 -7.04 18.96 17.57
N PHE A 51 -6.67 17.68 17.69
CA PHE A 51 -5.31 17.20 17.44
C PHE A 51 -4.86 17.47 16.01
N MET A 52 -5.73 17.28 15.01
CA MET A 52 -5.43 17.56 13.60
C MET A 52 -5.10 19.03 13.30
N ARG A 53 -5.41 19.94 14.24
CA ARG A 53 -5.23 21.41 14.10
C ARG A 53 -4.18 21.98 15.03
N MET A 54 -3.37 21.16 15.69
CA MET A 54 -2.36 21.60 16.66
C MET A 54 -1.06 22.07 15.97
N ASN A 55 -1.21 22.99 15.02
CA ASN A 55 -0.07 23.64 14.38
C ASN A 55 0.83 24.34 15.43
N GLY A 56 2.15 24.22 15.25
CA GLY A 56 3.14 24.75 16.20
C GLY A 56 3.45 23.83 17.39
N TYR A 57 2.67 22.76 17.56
CA TYR A 57 2.93 21.69 18.54
C TYR A 57 3.20 20.35 17.87
N VAL A 58 2.59 20.10 16.72
CA VAL A 58 2.72 18.87 15.93
C VAL A 58 3.26 19.24 14.56
N ASP A 59 4.36 18.63 14.15
CA ASP A 59 5.02 18.89 12.87
C ASP A 59 4.39 18.09 11.73
N VAL A 60 3.96 16.84 12.01
CA VAL A 60 3.39 15.93 11.00
C VAL A 60 2.39 14.96 11.63
N LEU A 61 1.33 14.66 10.89
CA LEU A 61 0.36 13.60 11.20
C LEU A 61 0.55 12.42 10.24
N ILE A 62 0.51 11.21 10.79
CA ILE A 62 0.56 9.98 10.01
C ILE A 62 -0.69 9.16 10.38
N PRO A 63 -1.81 9.33 9.66
CA PRO A 63 -3.05 8.62 9.97
C PRO A 63 -2.90 7.14 9.65
N ARG A 64 -3.41 6.29 10.56
CA ARG A 64 -3.46 4.83 10.41
C ARG A 64 -4.89 4.36 10.63
N GLY A 65 -5.45 3.63 9.67
CA GLY A 65 -6.81 3.12 9.74
C GLY A 65 -7.47 2.97 8.37
N GLY A 66 -8.78 2.76 8.34
CA GLY A 66 -9.52 2.60 7.08
C GLY A 66 -9.59 3.89 6.24
N ALA A 67 -9.90 3.74 4.96
CA ALA A 67 -9.95 4.81 3.96
C ALA A 67 -10.80 6.03 4.39
N GLY A 68 -11.88 5.81 5.14
CA GLY A 68 -12.74 6.89 5.65
C GLY A 68 -12.01 7.81 6.63
N LEU A 69 -11.25 7.23 7.57
CA LEU A 69 -10.45 8.00 8.53
C LEU A 69 -9.35 8.77 7.81
N ILE A 70 -8.61 8.13 6.93
CA ILE A 70 -7.51 8.75 6.19
C ILE A 70 -8.02 9.94 5.39
N ARG A 71 -9.10 9.79 4.62
CA ARG A 71 -9.73 10.90 3.88
C ARG A 71 -10.18 12.04 4.78
N THR A 72 -10.73 11.71 5.97
CA THR A 72 -11.16 12.74 6.94
C THR A 72 -9.98 13.54 7.46
N VAL A 73 -8.88 12.88 7.80
CA VAL A 73 -7.65 13.55 8.27
C VAL A 73 -7.07 14.42 7.17
N VAL A 74 -6.87 13.89 5.96
CA VAL A 74 -6.32 14.65 4.82
C VAL A 74 -7.15 15.90 4.50
N LYS A 75 -8.48 15.79 4.59
CA LYS A 75 -9.40 16.91 4.27
C LYS A 75 -9.44 17.98 5.36
N ASN A 76 -9.32 17.61 6.63
CA ASN A 76 -9.63 18.50 7.76
C ASN A 76 -8.41 18.95 8.58
N ALA A 77 -7.27 18.25 8.43
CA ALA A 77 -6.05 18.63 9.14
C ALA A 77 -5.46 19.93 8.60
N THR A 78 -4.95 20.75 9.51
CA THR A 78 -4.12 21.90 9.18
C THR A 78 -2.64 21.61 9.45
N VAL A 79 -2.34 20.61 10.29
CA VAL A 79 -1.00 20.03 10.42
C VAL A 79 -0.67 19.23 9.15
N PRO A 80 0.54 19.31 8.61
CA PRO A 80 0.96 18.49 7.47
C PRO A 80 0.68 17.00 7.69
N VAL A 81 0.16 16.32 6.64
CA VAL A 81 -0.22 14.91 6.71
C VAL A 81 0.64 14.10 5.76
N ILE A 82 1.22 13.02 6.24
CA ILE A 82 1.75 11.94 5.39
C ILE A 82 0.68 10.85 5.33
N GLU A 83 0.05 10.74 4.19
CA GLU A 83 -1.03 9.79 3.96
C GLU A 83 -0.47 8.39 3.75
N THR A 84 -0.99 7.41 4.49
CA THR A 84 -0.80 6.00 4.20
C THR A 84 -2.02 5.52 3.42
N GLY A 85 -1.85 5.21 2.14
CA GLY A 85 -2.95 4.90 1.23
C GLY A 85 -3.60 3.54 1.48
N THR A 86 -4.75 3.32 0.85
CA THR A 86 -5.33 2.00 0.60
C THR A 86 -4.55 1.31 -0.54
N GLY A 87 -4.62 -0.01 -0.62
CA GLY A 87 -3.85 -0.79 -1.60
C GLY A 87 -4.72 -1.55 -2.60
N ASN A 88 -5.16 -0.92 -3.69
CA ASN A 88 -5.66 -1.66 -4.85
C ASN A 88 -4.50 -1.97 -5.78
N CYS A 89 -3.75 -3.03 -5.46
CA CYS A 89 -2.56 -3.44 -6.21
C CYS A 89 -2.92 -4.33 -7.40
N HIS A 90 -2.30 -4.08 -8.56
CA HIS A 90 -2.54 -4.84 -9.78
C HIS A 90 -1.32 -5.68 -10.16
N ILE A 91 -1.58 -6.82 -10.81
CA ILE A 91 -0.56 -7.60 -11.51
C ILE A 91 -0.99 -7.78 -12.96
N PHE A 92 -0.20 -7.25 -13.89
CA PHE A 92 -0.40 -7.48 -15.32
C PHE A 92 0.37 -8.70 -15.79
N VAL A 93 -0.33 -9.64 -16.43
CA VAL A 93 0.24 -10.83 -17.06
C VAL A 93 0.31 -10.60 -18.56
N ASP A 94 1.52 -10.34 -19.05
CA ASP A 94 1.80 -10.05 -20.46
C ASP A 94 1.75 -11.32 -21.33
N GLU A 95 1.62 -11.18 -22.66
CA GLU A 95 1.57 -12.33 -23.58
C GLU A 95 2.81 -13.24 -23.54
N SER A 96 3.95 -12.69 -23.12
CA SER A 96 5.21 -13.43 -23.00
C SER A 96 5.48 -14.00 -21.61
N ALA A 97 4.51 -13.93 -20.69
CA ALA A 97 4.71 -14.37 -19.31
C ALA A 97 4.92 -15.88 -19.19
N ASP A 98 5.83 -16.30 -18.34
CA ASP A 98 5.90 -17.67 -17.85
C ASP A 98 4.71 -17.94 -16.92
N PHE A 99 3.88 -18.93 -17.25
CA PHE A 99 2.63 -19.19 -16.52
C PHE A 99 2.86 -19.72 -15.12
N ASP A 100 3.86 -20.55 -14.90
CA ASP A 100 4.18 -21.08 -13.56
C ASP A 100 4.64 -19.97 -12.64
N MET A 101 5.49 -19.07 -13.15
CA MET A 101 5.91 -17.86 -12.43
C MET A 101 4.70 -16.97 -12.12
N ALA A 102 3.84 -16.70 -13.09
CA ALA A 102 2.68 -15.83 -12.94
C ALA A 102 1.69 -16.37 -11.89
N VAL A 103 1.36 -17.67 -11.96
CA VAL A 103 0.49 -18.33 -10.98
C VAL A 103 1.07 -18.24 -9.57
N ASN A 104 2.36 -18.52 -9.39
CA ASN A 104 3.01 -18.47 -8.09
C ASN A 104 3.05 -17.04 -7.51
N ILE A 105 3.35 -16.04 -8.32
CA ILE A 105 3.37 -14.63 -7.91
C ILE A 105 1.96 -14.18 -7.51
N ILE A 106 0.95 -14.41 -8.35
CA ILE A 106 -0.43 -13.99 -8.08
C ILE A 106 -0.98 -14.72 -6.85
N TYR A 107 -0.77 -16.03 -6.75
CA TYR A 107 -1.20 -16.80 -5.59
C TYR A 107 -0.57 -16.27 -4.30
N ASN A 108 0.74 -16.02 -4.28
CA ASN A 108 1.42 -15.40 -3.14
C ASN A 108 0.86 -14.00 -2.85
N ALA A 109 0.77 -13.15 -3.86
CA ALA A 109 0.32 -11.77 -3.70
C ALA A 109 -1.12 -11.66 -3.18
N LYS A 110 -2.02 -12.59 -3.56
CA LYS A 110 -3.41 -12.60 -3.11
C LYS A 110 -3.62 -13.33 -1.80
N THR A 111 -2.92 -14.46 -1.55
CA THR A 111 -3.35 -15.39 -0.49
C THR A 111 -2.44 -15.45 0.73
N GLN A 112 -1.22 -14.93 0.68
CA GLN A 112 -0.30 -14.95 1.81
C GLN A 112 -0.87 -14.18 3.01
N ARG A 113 -1.45 -13.00 2.76
CA ARG A 113 -2.14 -12.18 3.76
C ARG A 113 -3.09 -11.22 3.06
N ILE A 114 -4.39 -11.48 3.16
CA ILE A 114 -5.42 -10.74 2.41
C ILE A 114 -5.69 -9.33 2.96
N GLY A 115 -5.59 -9.12 4.27
CA GLY A 115 -5.96 -7.88 4.95
C GLY A 115 -4.84 -6.84 5.02
N VAL A 116 -4.03 -6.70 3.96
CA VAL A 116 -2.91 -5.74 3.89
C VAL A 116 -2.88 -5.01 2.55
N CYS A 117 -2.43 -3.76 2.59
CA CYS A 117 -2.48 -2.84 1.46
C CYS A 117 -1.61 -3.23 0.24
N ASN A 118 -0.63 -4.12 0.39
CA ASN A 118 0.20 -4.63 -0.72
C ASN A 118 -0.27 -5.99 -1.26
N ALA A 119 -1.42 -6.51 -0.80
CA ALA A 119 -2.04 -7.68 -1.40
C ALA A 119 -2.55 -7.36 -2.81
N CYS A 120 -2.50 -8.35 -3.72
CA CYS A 120 -3.06 -8.19 -5.05
C CYS A 120 -4.59 -8.20 -4.97
N GLU A 121 -5.23 -7.16 -5.48
CA GLU A 121 -6.69 -7.03 -5.54
C GLU A 121 -7.23 -7.15 -6.97
N SER A 122 -6.38 -6.91 -7.96
CA SER A 122 -6.75 -6.92 -9.36
C SER A 122 -5.67 -7.57 -10.23
N ILE A 123 -6.07 -8.38 -11.18
CA ILE A 123 -5.19 -8.88 -12.24
C ILE A 123 -5.63 -8.35 -13.59
N VAL A 124 -4.66 -8.03 -14.43
CA VAL A 124 -4.87 -7.62 -15.81
C VAL A 124 -4.21 -8.65 -16.71
N ILE A 125 -4.89 -9.17 -17.70
CA ILE A 125 -4.40 -10.30 -18.50
C ILE A 125 -4.40 -9.92 -19.98
N HIS A 126 -3.32 -10.22 -20.68
CA HIS A 126 -3.24 -10.04 -22.12
C HIS A 126 -4.25 -10.97 -22.83
N GLU A 127 -5.05 -10.44 -23.76
CA GLU A 127 -6.16 -11.17 -24.43
C GLU A 127 -5.73 -12.46 -25.15
N LYS A 128 -4.48 -12.53 -25.64
CA LYS A 128 -3.98 -13.71 -26.35
C LYS A 128 -3.76 -14.92 -25.44
N ILE A 129 -3.60 -14.71 -24.14
CA ILE A 129 -3.29 -15.79 -23.19
C ILE A 129 -4.44 -16.11 -22.24
N VAL A 130 -5.51 -15.29 -22.20
CA VAL A 130 -6.59 -15.44 -21.23
C VAL A 130 -7.20 -16.85 -21.21
N ASP A 131 -7.44 -17.46 -22.37
CA ASP A 131 -8.06 -18.78 -22.48
C ASP A 131 -7.15 -19.91 -21.96
N ALA A 132 -5.83 -19.75 -22.09
CA ALA A 132 -4.87 -20.75 -21.61
C ALA A 132 -4.46 -20.51 -20.15
N PHE A 133 -4.30 -19.25 -19.75
CA PHE A 133 -3.79 -18.87 -18.42
C PHE A 133 -4.85 -18.93 -17.32
N MET A 134 -6.05 -18.37 -17.57
CA MET A 134 -7.07 -18.24 -16.53
C MET A 134 -7.52 -19.58 -15.93
N PRO A 135 -7.72 -20.68 -16.67
CA PRO A 135 -8.05 -21.97 -16.07
C PRO A 135 -6.97 -22.49 -15.11
N VAL A 136 -5.69 -22.29 -15.43
CA VAL A 136 -4.55 -22.71 -14.58
C VAL A 136 -4.51 -21.89 -13.30
N LEU A 137 -4.66 -20.56 -13.41
CA LEU A 137 -4.71 -19.68 -12.26
C LEU A 137 -5.91 -19.96 -11.36
N ALA A 138 -7.10 -20.14 -11.93
CA ALA A 138 -8.34 -20.39 -11.19
C ALA A 138 -8.25 -21.68 -10.36
N GLU A 139 -7.70 -22.76 -10.93
CA GLU A 139 -7.49 -24.01 -10.18
C GLU A 139 -6.58 -23.81 -8.97
N ARG A 140 -5.53 -22.99 -9.10
CA ARG A 140 -4.64 -22.66 -7.99
C ARG A 140 -5.32 -21.78 -6.92
N LEU A 141 -6.08 -20.77 -7.34
CA LEU A 141 -6.82 -19.87 -6.45
C LEU A 141 -7.94 -20.57 -5.68
N LYS A 142 -8.53 -21.59 -6.29
CA LYS A 142 -9.57 -22.44 -5.67
C LYS A 142 -9.11 -23.12 -4.38
N GLU A 143 -7.83 -23.40 -4.21
CA GLU A 143 -7.26 -23.94 -2.95
C GLU A 143 -7.56 -23.05 -1.73
N LYS A 144 -7.79 -21.76 -1.96
CA LYS A 144 -8.11 -20.74 -0.92
C LYS A 144 -9.51 -20.16 -1.09
N HIS A 145 -10.35 -20.76 -1.94
CA HIS A 145 -11.70 -20.28 -2.23
C HIS A 145 -11.73 -18.81 -2.65
N VAL A 146 -10.78 -18.39 -3.50
CA VAL A 146 -10.74 -17.01 -4.00
C VAL A 146 -11.81 -16.83 -5.06
N GLU A 147 -12.76 -15.91 -4.82
CA GLU A 147 -13.76 -15.48 -5.79
C GLU A 147 -13.08 -14.63 -6.88
N ILE A 148 -13.31 -14.97 -8.14
CA ILE A 148 -12.79 -14.21 -9.29
C ILE A 148 -13.94 -13.38 -9.87
N ARG A 149 -13.78 -12.07 -9.96
CA ARG A 149 -14.70 -11.15 -10.64
C ARG A 149 -14.11 -10.75 -11.97
N GLY A 150 -14.61 -11.40 -13.04
CA GLY A 150 -14.04 -11.26 -14.38
C GLY A 150 -14.86 -10.40 -15.33
N ASP A 151 -14.18 -9.83 -16.33
CA ASP A 151 -14.87 -9.30 -17.51
C ASP A 151 -15.45 -10.43 -18.39
N GLU A 152 -16.04 -10.09 -19.53
CA GLU A 152 -16.72 -11.06 -20.39
C GLU A 152 -15.77 -12.16 -20.93
N ARG A 153 -14.51 -11.81 -21.23
CA ARG A 153 -13.52 -12.79 -21.72
C ARG A 153 -13.09 -13.76 -20.62
N VAL A 154 -12.85 -13.25 -19.42
CA VAL A 154 -12.54 -14.09 -18.24
C VAL A 154 -13.73 -15.01 -17.91
N MET A 155 -14.95 -14.47 -17.94
CA MET A 155 -16.17 -15.27 -17.74
C MET A 155 -16.31 -16.41 -18.76
N GLN A 156 -15.94 -16.17 -20.01
CA GLN A 156 -15.94 -17.21 -21.06
C GLN A 156 -14.86 -18.27 -20.82
N ALA A 157 -13.64 -17.84 -20.50
CA ALA A 157 -12.51 -18.74 -20.23
C ALA A 157 -12.74 -19.63 -18.98
N LEU A 158 -13.54 -19.17 -18.02
CA LEU A 158 -13.86 -19.88 -16.78
C LEU A 158 -15.31 -20.38 -16.72
N ALA A 159 -15.95 -20.58 -17.87
CA ALA A 159 -17.36 -20.98 -17.92
C ALA A 159 -17.61 -22.30 -17.14
N GLY A 160 -18.62 -22.25 -16.25
CA GLY A 160 -19.01 -23.40 -15.43
C GLY A 160 -18.27 -23.53 -14.09
N GLN A 161 -17.39 -22.61 -13.73
CA GLN A 161 -16.78 -22.56 -12.40
C GLN A 161 -17.66 -21.80 -11.40
N GLU A 162 -17.78 -22.31 -10.15
CA GLU A 162 -18.71 -21.78 -9.14
C GLU A 162 -18.22 -20.45 -8.52
N ASP A 163 -16.90 -20.28 -8.34
CA ASP A 163 -16.31 -19.11 -7.67
C ASP A 163 -16.00 -17.96 -8.64
N VAL A 164 -16.74 -17.87 -9.77
CA VAL A 164 -16.52 -16.86 -10.81
C VAL A 164 -17.77 -16.03 -11.02
N LYS A 165 -17.64 -14.71 -10.92
CA LYS A 165 -18.72 -13.74 -11.10
C LYS A 165 -18.35 -12.67 -12.12
N LYS A 166 -19.38 -12.08 -12.74
CA LYS A 166 -19.16 -10.93 -13.63
C LYS A 166 -18.75 -9.71 -12.82
N ALA A 167 -17.66 -9.09 -13.22
CA ALA A 167 -17.19 -7.82 -12.64
C ALA A 167 -18.09 -6.65 -13.04
N THR A 168 -18.16 -5.68 -12.16
CA THR A 168 -18.74 -4.35 -12.39
C THR A 168 -17.62 -3.30 -12.52
N GLU A 169 -17.95 -2.07 -12.87
CA GLU A 169 -16.97 -0.98 -12.95
C GLU A 169 -16.30 -0.69 -11.58
N GLU A 170 -17.02 -0.89 -10.48
CA GLU A 170 -16.51 -0.68 -9.12
C GLU A 170 -15.44 -1.70 -8.73
N ASP A 171 -15.52 -2.92 -9.27
CA ASP A 171 -14.58 -3.99 -8.95
C ASP A 171 -13.14 -3.67 -9.38
N TRP A 172 -12.96 -2.85 -10.41
CA TRP A 172 -11.63 -2.46 -10.88
C TRP A 172 -10.87 -1.57 -9.91
N GLY A 173 -11.57 -0.80 -9.08
CA GLY A 173 -10.99 0.12 -8.09
C GLY A 173 -11.16 -0.32 -6.64
N THR A 174 -11.61 -1.55 -6.39
CA THR A 174 -11.96 -2.02 -5.04
C THR A 174 -10.79 -2.72 -4.35
N GLU A 175 -10.43 -2.24 -3.17
CA GLU A 175 -9.62 -2.98 -2.20
C GLU A 175 -10.55 -3.90 -1.39
N TYR A 176 -10.56 -5.19 -1.72
CA TYR A 176 -11.49 -6.16 -1.10
C TYR A 176 -11.09 -6.53 0.33
N LEU A 177 -9.78 -6.64 0.60
CA LEU A 177 -9.24 -7.16 1.87
C LEU A 177 -9.78 -8.56 2.21
N ASP A 178 -10.16 -9.33 1.21
CA ASP A 178 -10.80 -10.64 1.31
C ASP A 178 -10.29 -11.57 0.19
N TYR A 179 -10.70 -12.82 0.20
CA TYR A 179 -10.43 -13.79 -0.86
C TYR A 179 -11.28 -13.50 -2.11
N ILE A 180 -11.16 -12.30 -2.63
CA ILE A 180 -11.81 -11.81 -3.85
C ILE A 180 -10.73 -11.12 -4.71
N ILE A 181 -10.73 -11.38 -6.02
CA ILE A 181 -9.82 -10.73 -6.96
C ILE A 181 -10.57 -10.34 -8.24
N SER A 182 -10.34 -9.13 -8.74
CA SER A 182 -10.85 -8.74 -10.05
C SER A 182 -9.92 -9.18 -11.19
N ALA A 183 -10.45 -9.46 -12.36
CA ALA A 183 -9.71 -9.94 -13.52
C ALA A 183 -10.18 -9.26 -14.80
N LYS A 184 -9.29 -8.45 -15.42
CA LYS A 184 -9.57 -7.64 -16.62
C LYS A 184 -8.71 -8.09 -17.79
N THR A 185 -9.32 -8.28 -18.95
CA THR A 185 -8.62 -8.58 -20.21
C THR A 185 -8.26 -7.30 -20.93
N VAL A 186 -7.04 -7.24 -21.51
CA VAL A 186 -6.53 -6.09 -22.26
C VAL A 186 -5.80 -6.55 -23.53
N ALA A 187 -5.71 -5.67 -24.53
CA ALA A 187 -5.05 -5.95 -25.81
C ALA A 187 -3.50 -5.92 -25.72
N GLY A 188 -2.93 -5.33 -24.67
CA GLY A 188 -1.48 -5.25 -24.49
C GLY A 188 -1.05 -4.31 -23.38
N VAL A 189 0.27 -4.07 -23.29
CA VAL A 189 0.88 -3.29 -22.21
C VAL A 189 0.35 -1.86 -22.11
N ASP A 190 0.04 -1.20 -23.25
CA ASP A 190 -0.48 0.18 -23.24
C ASP A 190 -1.85 0.27 -22.57
N GLU A 191 -2.75 -0.66 -22.90
CA GLU A 191 -4.07 -0.72 -22.28
C GLU A 191 -3.98 -1.14 -20.80
N ALA A 192 -3.05 -2.05 -20.47
CA ALA A 192 -2.79 -2.44 -19.08
C ALA A 192 -2.35 -1.23 -18.24
N ILE A 193 -1.39 -0.46 -18.73
CA ILE A 193 -0.91 0.77 -18.06
C ILE A 193 -2.04 1.78 -17.90
N ALA A 194 -2.85 2.00 -18.95
CA ALA A 194 -3.97 2.94 -18.88
C ALA A 194 -5.02 2.49 -17.85
N HIS A 195 -5.35 1.20 -17.82
CA HIS A 195 -6.26 0.61 -16.84
C HIS A 195 -5.72 0.74 -15.41
N ILE A 196 -4.49 0.31 -15.19
CA ILE A 196 -3.85 0.36 -13.87
C ILE A 196 -3.76 1.80 -13.37
N ASN A 197 -3.29 2.75 -14.17
CA ASN A 197 -3.20 4.16 -13.77
C ASN A 197 -4.56 4.80 -13.48
N LYS A 198 -5.65 4.27 -14.05
CA LYS A 198 -7.02 4.74 -13.77
C LYS A 198 -7.56 4.24 -12.43
N TYR A 199 -7.25 2.99 -12.05
CA TYR A 199 -7.91 2.32 -10.94
C TYR A 199 -7.02 2.03 -9.74
N ASN A 200 -5.69 2.14 -9.89
CA ASN A 200 -4.76 1.92 -8.79
C ASN A 200 -4.88 3.01 -7.71
N THR A 201 -4.33 2.71 -6.56
CA THR A 201 -4.19 3.67 -5.44
C THR A 201 -2.79 4.26 -5.34
N GLY A 202 -1.94 4.03 -6.34
CA GLY A 202 -0.55 4.47 -6.35
C GLY A 202 0.37 3.69 -5.40
N HIS A 203 -0.03 2.47 -5.01
CA HIS A 203 0.68 1.70 -3.98
C HIS A 203 1.76 0.78 -4.60
N SER A 204 1.37 -0.33 -5.17
CA SER A 204 2.31 -1.37 -5.66
C SER A 204 1.71 -2.10 -6.85
N GLU A 205 2.44 -2.06 -7.97
CA GLU A 205 1.99 -2.65 -9.23
C GLU A 205 3.06 -3.57 -9.80
N ALA A 206 2.67 -4.63 -10.49
CA ALA A 206 3.61 -5.56 -11.07
C ALA A 206 3.25 -5.93 -12.51
N ILE A 207 4.26 -6.21 -13.32
CA ILE A 207 4.14 -6.89 -14.61
C ILE A 207 4.87 -8.23 -14.54
N ILE A 208 4.28 -9.27 -15.15
CA ILE A 208 4.94 -10.56 -15.38
C ILE A 208 5.15 -10.71 -16.87
N THR A 209 6.40 -10.74 -17.30
CA THR A 209 6.77 -10.69 -18.71
C THR A 209 8.21 -11.17 -18.92
N GLU A 210 8.45 -11.81 -20.07
CA GLU A 210 9.78 -12.09 -20.62
C GLU A 210 10.18 -11.03 -21.69
N ASN A 211 9.29 -10.08 -21.98
CA ASN A 211 9.55 -9.00 -22.95
C ASN A 211 10.19 -7.79 -22.24
N TYR A 212 11.48 -7.58 -22.47
CA TYR A 212 12.24 -6.47 -21.88
C TYR A 212 11.64 -5.09 -22.20
N THR A 213 11.16 -4.88 -23.43
CA THR A 213 10.57 -3.60 -23.84
C THR A 213 9.29 -3.31 -23.08
N ASN A 214 8.41 -4.32 -22.90
CA ASN A 214 7.18 -4.18 -22.12
C ASN A 214 7.48 -3.96 -20.63
N ALA A 215 8.51 -4.63 -20.08
CA ALA A 215 8.96 -4.44 -18.72
C ALA A 215 9.40 -2.99 -18.46
N GLU A 216 10.32 -2.46 -19.30
CA GLU A 216 10.81 -1.09 -19.18
C GLU A 216 9.69 -0.05 -19.36
N LYS A 217 8.78 -0.26 -20.31
CA LYS A 217 7.63 0.61 -20.51
C LYS A 217 6.74 0.66 -19.28
N PHE A 218 6.39 -0.51 -18.73
CA PHE A 218 5.57 -0.64 -17.53
C PHE A 218 6.22 0.05 -16.32
N LEU A 219 7.51 -0.19 -16.07
CA LEU A 219 8.27 0.44 -14.98
C LEU A 219 8.26 1.96 -15.05
N ASN A 220 8.33 2.53 -16.27
CA ASN A 220 8.42 3.97 -16.46
C ASN A 220 7.06 4.68 -16.48
N GLU A 221 5.98 4.02 -16.92
CA GLU A 221 4.70 4.67 -17.19
C GLU A 221 3.63 4.38 -16.14
N VAL A 222 3.80 3.34 -15.29
CA VAL A 222 2.88 3.08 -14.18
C VAL A 222 3.20 4.00 -13.01
N ASP A 223 2.18 4.73 -12.55
CA ASP A 223 2.30 5.69 -11.46
C ASP A 223 1.96 5.04 -10.12
N ALA A 224 2.95 4.41 -9.51
CA ALA A 224 2.85 3.80 -8.18
C ALA A 224 4.12 4.05 -7.36
N ALA A 225 4.03 3.84 -6.04
CA ALA A 225 5.16 3.97 -5.12
C ALA A 225 6.20 2.87 -5.32
N ALA A 226 5.75 1.67 -5.71
CA ALA A 226 6.61 0.54 -6.06
C ALA A 226 6.08 -0.13 -7.34
N VAL A 227 6.97 -0.37 -8.30
CA VAL A 227 6.64 -1.03 -9.56
C VAL A 227 7.62 -2.17 -9.79
N TYR A 228 7.09 -3.36 -10.08
CA TYR A 228 7.84 -4.61 -10.12
C TYR A 228 7.81 -5.26 -11.50
N VAL A 229 8.88 -5.94 -11.84
CA VAL A 229 8.92 -6.94 -12.92
C VAL A 229 9.17 -8.31 -12.30
N ASN A 230 8.32 -9.28 -12.59
CA ASN A 230 8.44 -10.68 -12.19
C ASN A 230 8.61 -10.89 -10.67
N ALA A 231 7.91 -10.09 -9.87
CA ALA A 231 7.94 -10.21 -8.42
C ALA A 231 6.56 -9.90 -7.81
N SER A 232 6.31 -10.44 -6.62
CA SER A 232 5.07 -10.21 -5.87
C SER A 232 5.01 -8.80 -5.29
N THR A 233 3.84 -8.16 -5.34
CA THR A 233 3.58 -6.86 -4.69
C THR A 233 3.77 -6.91 -3.17
N ARG A 234 3.78 -8.12 -2.57
CA ARG A 234 4.04 -8.35 -1.14
C ARG A 234 5.43 -7.91 -0.68
N PHE A 235 6.39 -7.71 -1.61
CA PHE A 235 7.70 -7.17 -1.28
C PHE A 235 7.71 -5.69 -0.92
N THR A 236 6.62 -4.94 -1.12
CA THR A 236 6.52 -3.54 -0.67
C THR A 236 6.36 -3.50 0.86
N ASP A 237 7.47 -3.60 1.55
CA ASP A 237 7.54 -3.71 3.01
C ASP A 237 8.88 -3.13 3.50
N GLY A 238 8.86 -2.41 4.63
CA GLY A 238 10.05 -1.75 5.15
C GLY A 238 11.15 -2.70 5.61
N PHE A 239 10.82 -3.92 6.05
CA PHE A 239 11.82 -4.93 6.38
C PHE A 239 12.41 -5.55 5.12
N GLU A 240 11.57 -5.91 4.14
CA GLU A 240 12.01 -6.45 2.85
C GLU A 240 12.89 -5.44 2.09
N PHE A 241 12.60 -4.14 2.19
CA PHE A 241 13.44 -3.07 1.61
C PHE A 241 14.70 -2.73 2.43
N GLY A 242 14.90 -3.39 3.57
CA GLY A 242 16.08 -3.19 4.41
C GLY A 242 16.04 -1.94 5.29
N PHE A 243 14.88 -1.32 5.49
CA PHE A 243 14.74 -0.11 6.34
C PHE A 243 14.67 -0.43 7.84
N GLY A 244 14.55 -1.71 8.21
CA GLY A 244 14.53 -2.20 9.59
C GLY A 244 13.28 -1.89 10.39
N ALA A 245 12.36 -1.12 9.85
CA ALA A 245 11.05 -0.79 10.41
C ALA A 245 10.13 -0.21 9.34
N GLU A 246 8.81 -0.21 9.60
CA GLU A 246 7.83 0.48 8.78
C GLU A 246 6.73 1.08 9.64
N ILE A 247 6.46 2.37 9.46
CA ILE A 247 5.28 3.02 10.05
C ILE A 247 4.08 2.98 9.11
N GLY A 248 4.31 2.69 7.86
CA GLY A 248 3.31 2.55 6.80
C GLY A 248 3.89 2.86 5.43
N ILE A 249 3.06 2.72 4.41
CA ILE A 249 3.43 2.92 3.02
C ILE A 249 2.68 4.15 2.51
N SER A 250 3.41 5.20 2.12
CA SER A 250 2.83 6.41 1.55
C SER A 250 2.68 6.29 0.04
N THR A 251 1.51 6.64 -0.46
CA THR A 251 1.21 6.71 -1.90
C THR A 251 1.30 8.14 -2.44
N GLN A 252 1.56 9.13 -1.58
CA GLN A 252 1.71 10.52 -1.96
C GLN A 252 2.98 10.76 -2.78
N LYS A 253 2.93 11.75 -3.68
CA LYS A 253 4.10 12.22 -4.45
C LYS A 253 4.89 13.27 -3.67
N LEU A 254 5.20 12.95 -2.40
CA LEU A 254 6.05 13.73 -1.51
C LEU A 254 7.34 12.94 -1.19
N HIS A 255 8.24 13.55 -0.41
CA HIS A 255 9.52 12.92 -0.03
C HIS A 255 9.40 11.57 0.69
N ALA A 256 8.29 11.31 1.38
CA ALA A 256 7.98 10.04 2.05
C ALA A 256 7.03 9.20 1.18
N ARG A 257 7.45 8.79 -0.02
CA ARG A 257 6.70 7.88 -0.90
C ARG A 257 7.20 6.45 -0.77
N GLY A 258 6.30 5.48 -0.72
CA GLY A 258 6.61 4.06 -0.49
C GLY A 258 6.71 3.72 1.00
N PRO A 259 7.34 2.59 1.37
CA PRO A 259 7.55 2.19 2.76
C PRO A 259 8.35 3.23 3.53
N MET A 260 7.85 3.61 4.70
CA MET A 260 8.46 4.66 5.55
C MET A 260 9.14 4.02 6.76
N GLY A 261 10.45 3.94 6.72
CA GLY A 261 11.30 3.58 7.86
C GLY A 261 11.77 4.81 8.64
N LEU A 262 12.81 4.63 9.45
CA LEU A 262 13.35 5.67 10.33
C LEU A 262 13.75 6.95 9.58
N LEU A 263 14.37 6.84 8.41
CA LEU A 263 14.83 8.00 7.63
C LEU A 263 13.67 8.88 7.15
N ALA A 264 12.54 8.28 6.78
CA ALA A 264 11.35 9.02 6.34
C ALA A 264 10.73 9.89 7.45
N LEU A 265 11.05 9.63 8.71
CA LEU A 265 10.60 10.38 9.89
C LEU A 265 11.58 11.48 10.32
N THR A 266 12.60 11.75 9.52
CA THR A 266 13.62 12.76 9.82
C THR A 266 13.68 13.81 8.72
N SER A 267 14.20 14.98 9.09
CA SER A 267 14.53 16.05 8.16
C SER A 267 15.98 16.48 8.34
N THR A 268 16.52 17.23 7.39
CA THR A 268 17.89 17.70 7.43
C THR A 268 17.98 19.15 7.90
N LYS A 269 19.05 19.47 8.63
CA LYS A 269 19.43 20.84 9.00
C LYS A 269 20.83 21.12 8.51
N TYR A 270 21.02 22.25 7.84
CA TYR A 270 22.34 22.70 7.43
C TYR A 270 22.99 23.48 8.56
N ILE A 271 24.21 23.11 8.95
CA ILE A 271 25.02 23.81 9.94
C ILE A 271 26.20 24.42 9.20
N ILE A 272 26.33 25.75 9.26
CA ILE A 272 27.32 26.50 8.51
C ILE A 272 28.18 27.31 9.49
N TYR A 273 29.47 27.05 9.47
CA TYR A 273 30.48 27.84 10.20
C TYR A 273 31.14 28.80 9.24
N GLY A 274 31.06 30.07 9.56
CA GLY A 274 31.69 31.14 8.76
C GLY A 274 32.72 31.94 9.57
N ASN A 275 33.57 32.69 8.85
CA ASN A 275 34.54 33.62 9.42
C ASN A 275 34.47 35.01 8.76
N GLY A 276 33.24 35.42 8.36
CA GLY A 276 33.00 36.76 7.81
C GLY A 276 32.70 36.80 6.30
N GLN A 277 32.39 35.67 5.68
CA GLN A 277 31.96 35.63 4.28
C GLN A 277 30.64 36.39 4.07
N VAL A 278 30.60 37.17 2.99
CA VAL A 278 29.40 37.89 2.55
C VAL A 278 29.03 37.48 1.11
N ARG A 279 27.74 37.43 0.81
CA ARG A 279 27.27 37.27 -0.55
C ARG A 279 27.38 38.60 -1.28
N LYS A 280 28.02 38.59 -2.47
CA LYS A 280 28.12 39.73 -3.39
C LYS A 280 26.84 39.91 -4.18
#